data_0e9cae75c43cb48a560b85ba05e27b5f
#
_entry.id   0e9cae75c43cb48a560b85ba05e27b5f
#
_cell.length_a   1.000
_cell.length_b   1.000
_cell.length_c   1.000
_cell.angle_alpha   90.00
_cell.angle_beta   90.00
_cell.angle_gamma   90.00
#
_symmetry.space_group_name_H-M   'P 1'
#
loop_
_entity.id
_entity.type
_entity.pdbx_description
1 polymer ?
#
loop_
_entity_poly.entity_id
_entity_poly.type
_entity_poly.pdbx_seq_one_letter_code
_entity_poly.pdbx_strand_id
1 'polypeptide(L)'
;MKPLILLDFDGVLFNSAYEAYQVCENLAKVDERCRHGLTFEEFMRFRAHLTDAWQFCRLYQKDRVLRDISKLNEVEPDEQDWNFASNFFAAREVMIKNPEWAKLMSPYPFFHQLRPMLVKYPQIFKILSTRNKYSIQRTLEFFESDGIEIYGQEEIRKYGSKLGVSKQMNWLENDKYVVYIDDMNSHLEPFE
;
A
#
# COMPACT_ATOMS: atom_id res chain seq x y z
N MET A 1 -14.40 -26.13 11.37
CA MET A 1 -13.34 -25.22 10.86
C MET A 1 -13.89 -23.84 10.77
N LYS A 2 -13.23 -22.82 11.37
CA LYS A 2 -13.61 -21.41 11.18
C LYS A 2 -12.80 -20.86 9.98
N PRO A 3 -13.46 -20.30 8.96
CA PRO A 3 -12.74 -19.70 7.85
C PRO A 3 -11.99 -18.44 8.31
N LEU A 4 -10.84 -18.19 7.72
CA LEU A 4 -10.07 -16.96 7.87
C LEU A 4 -9.76 -16.40 6.48
N ILE A 5 -10.07 -15.13 6.26
CA ILE A 5 -9.82 -14.43 5.00
C ILE A 5 -8.83 -13.31 5.25
N LEU A 6 -7.65 -13.46 4.65
CA LEU A 6 -6.60 -12.44 4.66
C LEU A 6 -6.76 -11.58 3.40
N LEU A 7 -6.78 -10.28 3.57
CA LEU A 7 -6.96 -9.31 2.50
C LEU A 7 -5.77 -8.36 2.48
N ASP A 8 -5.14 -8.19 1.32
CA ASP A 8 -4.32 -7.00 1.15
C ASP A 8 -5.22 -5.75 1.03
N PHE A 9 -4.63 -4.60 1.23
CA PHE A 9 -5.34 -3.32 1.24
C PHE A 9 -5.20 -2.59 -0.10
N ASP A 10 -3.96 -2.24 -0.47
CA ASP A 10 -3.67 -1.57 -1.73
C ASP A 10 -3.77 -2.56 -2.90
N GLY A 11 -4.47 -2.20 -3.97
CA GLY A 11 -4.67 -3.09 -5.12
C GLY A 11 -5.82 -4.09 -4.97
N VAL A 12 -6.23 -4.43 -3.75
CA VAL A 12 -7.35 -5.36 -3.46
C VAL A 12 -8.61 -4.62 -3.01
N LEU A 13 -8.52 -3.87 -1.92
CA LEU A 13 -9.67 -3.14 -1.38
C LEU A 13 -9.73 -1.71 -1.91
N PHE A 14 -8.58 -1.04 -2.02
CA PHE A 14 -8.48 0.35 -2.41
C PHE A 14 -7.41 0.59 -3.47
N ASN A 15 -7.72 1.49 -4.41
CA ASN A 15 -6.74 2.08 -5.30
C ASN A 15 -6.15 3.32 -4.62
N SER A 16 -4.90 3.24 -4.21
CA SER A 16 -4.15 4.33 -3.58
C SER A 16 -3.27 5.13 -4.55
N ALA A 17 -3.41 4.91 -5.85
CA ALA A 17 -2.53 5.55 -6.84
C ALA A 17 -2.67 7.07 -6.83
N TYR A 18 -3.89 7.60 -6.68
CA TYR A 18 -4.12 9.04 -6.62
C TYR A 18 -3.57 9.66 -5.32
N GLU A 19 -3.68 8.95 -4.21
CA GLU A 19 -3.07 9.36 -2.95
C GLU A 19 -1.55 9.46 -3.08
N ALA A 20 -0.91 8.42 -3.63
CA ALA A 20 0.54 8.40 -3.85
C ALA A 20 0.99 9.54 -4.80
N TYR A 21 0.24 9.81 -5.86
CA TYR A 21 0.46 10.94 -6.75
C TYR A 21 0.44 12.27 -5.99
N GLN A 22 -0.58 12.51 -5.15
CA GLN A 22 -0.69 13.73 -4.36
C GLN A 22 0.46 13.90 -3.36
N VAL A 23 0.90 12.81 -2.74
CA VAL A 23 2.09 12.84 -1.86
C VAL A 23 3.32 13.27 -2.64
N CYS A 24 3.58 12.66 -3.80
CA CYS A 24 4.73 12.98 -4.64
C CYS A 24 4.69 14.42 -5.16
N GLU A 25 3.53 14.91 -5.63
CA GLU A 25 3.37 16.30 -6.10
C GLU A 25 3.60 17.31 -4.97
N ASN A 26 3.15 17.00 -3.74
CA ASN A 26 3.40 17.87 -2.60
C ASN A 26 4.89 17.92 -2.22
N LEU A 27 5.59 16.79 -2.27
CA LEU A 27 7.05 16.76 -2.09
C LEU A 27 7.77 17.54 -3.18
N ALA A 28 7.38 17.33 -4.44
CA ALA A 28 8.03 17.96 -5.58
C ALA A 28 7.89 19.49 -5.59
N LYS A 29 6.81 20.04 -5.00
CA LYS A 29 6.61 21.50 -4.87
C LYS A 29 7.60 22.16 -3.90
N VAL A 30 8.12 21.42 -2.93
CA VAL A 30 9.02 21.95 -1.89
C VAL A 30 10.49 21.57 -2.10
N ASP A 31 10.79 20.63 -3.00
CA ASP A 31 12.16 20.23 -3.35
C ASP A 31 12.50 20.69 -4.78
N GLU A 32 13.36 21.72 -4.88
CA GLU A 32 13.77 22.30 -6.16
C GLU A 32 14.47 21.30 -7.10
N ARG A 33 15.01 20.20 -6.57
CA ARG A 33 15.59 19.11 -7.36
C ARG A 33 14.54 18.28 -8.10
N CYS A 34 13.28 18.37 -7.66
CA CYS A 34 12.19 17.66 -8.27
C CYS A 34 11.52 18.48 -9.38
N ARG A 35 10.95 17.79 -10.34
CA ARG A 35 9.96 18.32 -11.26
C ARG A 35 8.57 18.14 -10.65
N HIS A 36 7.74 19.13 -10.74
CA HIS A 36 6.35 19.10 -10.30
C HIS A 36 5.41 19.39 -11.45
N GLY A 37 4.11 19.23 -11.22
CA GLY A 37 3.07 19.47 -12.22
C GLY A 37 2.94 18.36 -13.25
N LEU A 38 3.37 17.14 -12.89
CA LEU A 38 3.05 15.95 -13.68
C LEU A 38 1.54 15.75 -13.69
N THR A 39 0.98 15.33 -14.80
CA THR A 39 -0.41 14.90 -14.83
C THR A 39 -0.57 13.54 -14.14
N PHE A 40 -1.77 13.28 -13.62
CA PHE A 40 -2.05 11.97 -13.03
C PHE A 40 -1.89 10.84 -14.06
N GLU A 41 -2.18 11.10 -15.34
CA GLU A 41 -1.98 10.12 -16.41
C GLU A 41 -0.50 9.77 -16.60
N GLU A 42 0.40 10.76 -16.59
CA GLU A 42 1.86 10.53 -16.65
C GLU A 42 2.34 9.73 -15.45
N PHE A 43 1.86 10.07 -14.25
CA PHE A 43 2.15 9.31 -13.03
C PHE A 43 1.69 7.85 -13.15
N MET A 44 0.47 7.61 -13.66
CA MET A 44 -0.08 6.26 -13.79
C MET A 44 0.69 5.38 -14.78
N ARG A 45 1.20 5.94 -15.86
CA ARG A 45 2.08 5.20 -16.80
C ARG A 45 3.32 4.66 -16.10
N PHE A 46 3.86 5.44 -15.16
CA PHE A 46 5.02 5.04 -14.37
C PHE A 46 4.63 4.10 -13.21
N ARG A 47 3.51 4.38 -12.54
CA ARG A 47 3.02 3.63 -11.37
C ARG A 47 2.82 2.14 -11.66
N ALA A 48 2.46 1.77 -12.87
CA ALA A 48 2.26 0.38 -13.28
C ALA A 48 3.54 -0.49 -13.21
N HIS A 49 4.72 0.13 -13.14
CA HIS A 49 6.02 -0.54 -13.06
C HIS A 49 6.67 -0.47 -11.67
N LEU A 50 6.04 0.26 -10.73
CA LEU A 50 6.59 0.47 -9.39
C LEU A 50 6.24 -0.67 -8.46
N THR A 51 7.24 -1.13 -7.70
CA THR A 51 7.10 -2.06 -6.59
C THR A 51 7.37 -1.38 -5.24
N ASP A 52 8.21 -0.35 -5.22
CA ASP A 52 8.69 0.33 -4.02
C ASP A 52 8.60 1.86 -4.10
N ALA A 53 8.46 2.51 -2.93
CA ALA A 53 8.33 3.97 -2.85
C ALA A 53 9.59 4.73 -3.28
N TRP A 54 10.79 4.15 -3.14
CA TRP A 54 12.04 4.78 -3.59
C TRP A 54 12.05 5.02 -5.11
N GLN A 55 11.33 4.20 -5.86
CA GLN A 55 11.27 4.29 -7.32
C GLN A 55 10.58 5.57 -7.82
N PHE A 56 9.74 6.22 -7.00
CA PHE A 56 9.18 7.53 -7.35
C PHE A 56 10.26 8.60 -7.54
N CYS A 57 11.44 8.45 -6.91
CA CYS A 57 12.59 9.30 -7.16
C CYS A 57 12.94 9.36 -8.66
N ARG A 58 12.86 8.22 -9.34
CA ARG A 58 13.19 8.07 -10.78
C ARG A 58 12.15 8.72 -11.71
N LEU A 59 11.02 9.11 -11.19
CA LEU A 59 10.02 9.90 -11.91
C LEU A 59 10.15 11.39 -11.60
N TYR A 60 10.46 11.77 -10.36
CA TYR A 60 10.37 13.15 -9.90
C TYR A 60 11.69 13.91 -9.84
N GLN A 61 12.81 13.31 -9.48
CA GLN A 61 14.09 14.01 -9.41
C GLN A 61 14.67 14.25 -10.81
N LYS A 62 14.96 15.52 -11.14
CA LYS A 62 15.31 15.98 -12.50
C LYS A 62 16.55 15.30 -13.10
N ASP A 63 17.54 15.03 -12.26
CA ASP A 63 18.80 14.37 -12.61
C ASP A 63 18.72 12.84 -12.65
N ARG A 64 17.61 12.26 -12.19
CA ARG A 64 17.39 10.81 -12.02
C ARG A 64 16.28 10.22 -12.84
N VAL A 65 15.58 11.04 -13.61
CA VAL A 65 14.45 10.58 -14.43
C VAL A 65 14.90 9.48 -15.40
N LEU A 66 14.30 8.31 -15.27
CA LEU A 66 14.51 7.21 -16.21
C LEU A 66 13.80 7.50 -17.53
N ARG A 67 14.56 7.45 -18.65
CA ARG A 67 14.00 7.55 -19.99
C ARG A 67 13.24 6.29 -20.41
N ASP A 68 13.70 5.14 -19.91
CA ASP A 68 13.13 3.83 -20.20
C ASP A 68 12.65 3.18 -18.89
N ILE A 69 11.34 3.24 -18.68
CA ILE A 69 10.67 2.72 -17.47
C ILE A 69 10.83 1.20 -17.34
N SER A 70 10.99 0.46 -18.45
CA SER A 70 11.14 -0.99 -18.40
C SER A 70 12.37 -1.44 -17.61
N LYS A 71 13.36 -0.56 -17.47
CA LYS A 71 14.60 -0.81 -16.72
C LYS A 71 14.52 -0.45 -15.24
N LEU A 72 13.37 0.00 -14.76
CA LEU A 72 13.23 0.45 -13.38
C LEU A 72 13.58 -0.64 -12.35
N ASN A 73 13.20 -1.88 -12.63
CA ASN A 73 13.46 -3.02 -11.76
C ASN A 73 14.92 -3.56 -11.86
N GLU A 74 15.71 -3.06 -12.81
CA GLU A 74 17.12 -3.37 -12.94
C GLU A 74 18.02 -2.38 -12.19
N VAL A 75 17.43 -1.30 -11.66
CA VAL A 75 18.15 -0.25 -10.96
C VAL A 75 18.25 -0.59 -9.48
N GLU A 76 19.48 -0.66 -8.98
CA GLU A 76 19.73 -0.74 -7.53
C GLU A 76 19.53 0.63 -6.88
N PRO A 77 18.77 0.71 -5.78
CA PRO A 77 18.55 1.96 -5.06
C PRO A 77 19.82 2.43 -4.34
N ASP A 78 20.08 3.71 -4.38
CA ASP A 78 21.13 4.35 -3.60
C ASP A 78 20.57 5.19 -2.43
N GLU A 79 21.45 5.90 -1.72
CA GLU A 79 21.07 6.72 -0.57
C GLU A 79 20.04 7.81 -0.92
N GLN A 80 20.12 8.41 -2.11
CA GLN A 80 19.17 9.46 -2.50
C GLN A 80 17.78 8.87 -2.78
N ASP A 81 17.72 7.68 -3.35
CA ASP A 81 16.46 6.96 -3.56
C ASP A 81 15.77 6.65 -2.22
N TRP A 82 16.54 6.15 -1.26
CA TRP A 82 16.03 5.88 0.10
C TRP A 82 15.63 7.15 0.86
N ASN A 83 16.35 8.24 0.67
CA ASN A 83 15.99 9.54 1.24
C ASN A 83 14.67 10.05 0.65
N PHE A 84 14.43 9.88 -0.67
CA PHE A 84 13.16 10.21 -1.28
C PHE A 84 12.03 9.37 -0.69
N ALA A 85 12.22 8.05 -0.56
CA ALA A 85 11.24 7.17 0.05
C ALA A 85 10.90 7.58 1.50
N SER A 86 11.90 7.94 2.29
CA SER A 86 11.72 8.41 3.66
C SER A 86 10.88 9.70 3.70
N ASN A 87 11.17 10.64 2.83
CA ASN A 87 10.40 11.88 2.70
C ASN A 87 8.96 11.62 2.22
N PHE A 88 8.78 10.67 1.29
CA PHE A 88 7.46 10.24 0.83
C PHE A 88 6.60 9.72 1.98
N PHE A 89 7.15 8.82 2.81
CA PHE A 89 6.42 8.29 3.96
C PHE A 89 6.14 9.38 5.01
N ALA A 90 7.10 10.26 5.30
CA ALA A 90 6.89 11.37 6.23
C ALA A 90 5.80 12.35 5.73
N ALA A 91 5.80 12.71 4.46
CA ALA A 91 4.77 13.54 3.86
C ALA A 91 3.38 12.87 3.91
N ARG A 92 3.32 11.58 3.63
CA ARG A 92 2.10 10.77 3.76
C ARG A 92 1.55 10.81 5.20
N GLU A 93 2.39 10.63 6.20
CA GLU A 93 1.99 10.69 7.62
C GLU A 93 1.40 12.06 8.01
N VAL A 94 1.93 13.15 7.45
CA VAL A 94 1.36 14.49 7.64
C VAL A 94 -0.02 14.59 6.96
N MET A 95 -0.13 14.10 5.72
CA MET A 95 -1.38 14.16 4.96
C MET A 95 -2.51 13.35 5.59
N ILE A 96 -2.22 12.18 6.17
CA ILE A 96 -3.20 11.29 6.83
C ILE A 96 -3.89 11.98 8.01
N LYS A 97 -3.27 12.99 8.63
CA LYS A 97 -3.87 13.78 9.72
C LYS A 97 -5.07 14.63 9.24
N ASN A 98 -5.14 14.95 7.95
CA ASN A 98 -6.29 15.64 7.38
C ASN A 98 -7.47 14.65 7.29
N PRO A 99 -8.66 14.96 7.86
CA PRO A 99 -9.84 14.11 7.77
C PRO A 99 -10.27 13.78 6.32
N GLU A 100 -10.03 14.71 5.40
CA GLU A 100 -10.40 14.56 3.98
C GLU A 100 -9.42 13.67 3.19
N TRP A 101 -8.29 13.28 3.81
CA TRP A 101 -7.27 12.46 3.12
C TRP A 101 -7.84 11.14 2.60
N ALA A 102 -8.74 10.50 3.33
CA ALA A 102 -9.32 9.23 2.92
C ALA A 102 -10.10 9.32 1.59
N LYS A 103 -10.54 10.52 1.18
CA LYS A 103 -11.17 10.75 -0.13
C LYS A 103 -10.23 10.55 -1.31
N LEU A 104 -8.90 10.57 -1.07
CA LEU A 104 -7.90 10.27 -2.08
C LEU A 104 -7.79 8.77 -2.37
N MET A 105 -8.36 7.94 -1.49
CA MET A 105 -8.42 6.49 -1.61
C MET A 105 -9.69 6.11 -2.36
N SER A 106 -9.55 5.45 -3.50
CA SER A 106 -10.71 5.00 -4.30
C SER A 106 -11.01 3.53 -4.01
N PRO A 107 -12.17 3.20 -3.41
CA PRO A 107 -12.51 1.81 -3.17
C PRO A 107 -12.77 1.08 -4.50
N TYR A 108 -12.29 -0.14 -4.60
CA TYR A 108 -12.63 -1.02 -5.72
C TYR A 108 -14.07 -1.52 -5.62
N PRO A 109 -14.71 -1.93 -6.74
CA PRO A 109 -16.03 -2.57 -6.70
C PRO A 109 -16.09 -3.77 -5.76
N PHE A 110 -14.99 -4.52 -5.64
CA PHE A 110 -14.85 -5.63 -4.71
C PHE A 110 -15.04 -5.20 -3.26
N PHE A 111 -14.48 -4.07 -2.83
CA PHE A 111 -14.69 -3.54 -1.48
C PHE A 111 -16.17 -3.27 -1.21
N HIS A 112 -16.88 -2.63 -2.14
CA HIS A 112 -18.31 -2.34 -1.96
C HIS A 112 -19.16 -3.61 -1.84
N GLN A 113 -18.81 -4.66 -2.60
CA GLN A 113 -19.48 -5.96 -2.50
C GLN A 113 -19.17 -6.67 -1.19
N LEU A 114 -17.92 -6.56 -0.71
CA LEU A 114 -17.47 -7.24 0.49
C LEU A 114 -17.86 -6.50 1.78
N ARG A 115 -18.04 -5.18 1.75
CA ARG A 115 -18.31 -4.33 2.90
C ARG A 115 -19.42 -4.84 3.85
N PRO A 116 -20.60 -5.31 3.37
CA PRO A 116 -21.62 -5.85 4.27
C PRO A 116 -21.12 -7.05 5.07
N MET A 117 -20.25 -7.87 4.49
CA MET A 117 -19.65 -9.03 5.17
C MET A 117 -18.57 -8.60 6.17
N LEU A 118 -17.73 -7.61 5.82
CA LEU A 118 -16.73 -7.03 6.69
C LEU A 118 -17.35 -6.48 7.98
N VAL A 119 -18.45 -5.75 7.85
CA VAL A 119 -19.19 -5.18 8.99
C VAL A 119 -19.88 -6.26 9.81
N LYS A 120 -20.51 -7.24 9.15
CA LYS A 120 -21.31 -8.27 9.86
C LYS A 120 -20.45 -9.35 10.52
N TYR A 121 -19.29 -9.69 9.93
CA TYR A 121 -18.44 -10.80 10.36
C TYR A 121 -16.95 -10.39 10.45
N PRO A 122 -16.61 -9.29 11.13
CA PRO A 122 -15.24 -8.77 11.14
C PRO A 122 -14.20 -9.78 11.64
N GLN A 123 -14.63 -10.75 12.48
CA GLN A 123 -13.76 -11.75 13.08
C GLN A 123 -13.17 -12.78 12.09
N ILE A 124 -13.79 -12.94 10.91
CA ILE A 124 -13.28 -13.87 9.88
C ILE A 124 -12.34 -13.18 8.89
N PHE A 125 -12.27 -11.85 8.92
CA PHE A 125 -11.42 -11.06 8.04
C PHE A 125 -10.23 -10.50 8.82
N LYS A 126 -9.07 -10.47 8.17
CA LYS A 126 -7.87 -9.75 8.62
C LYS A 126 -7.30 -8.97 7.45
N ILE A 127 -6.85 -7.77 7.70
CA ILE A 127 -6.06 -7.03 6.71
C ILE A 127 -4.58 -7.29 6.98
N LEU A 128 -3.86 -7.72 5.95
CA LEU A 128 -2.44 -8.02 5.98
C LEU A 128 -1.75 -7.25 4.84
N SER A 129 -1.21 -6.07 5.14
CA SER A 129 -0.73 -5.13 4.13
C SER A 129 0.61 -4.50 4.50
N THR A 130 1.42 -4.19 3.50
CA THR A 130 2.66 -3.41 3.66
C THR A 130 2.40 -1.94 3.98
N ARG A 131 1.16 -1.50 3.94
CA ARG A 131 0.75 -0.13 4.31
C ARG A 131 0.77 0.05 5.84
N ASN A 132 1.04 1.28 6.27
CA ASN A 132 0.96 1.70 7.67
C ASN A 132 -0.45 1.45 8.24
N LYS A 133 -0.52 0.82 9.40
CA LYS A 133 -1.77 0.43 10.08
C LYS A 133 -2.72 1.60 10.31
N TYR A 134 -2.17 2.75 10.74
CA TYR A 134 -2.97 3.95 11.01
C TYR A 134 -3.69 4.45 9.75
N SER A 135 -3.02 4.45 8.60
CA SER A 135 -3.64 4.87 7.33
C SER A 135 -4.75 3.93 6.88
N ILE A 136 -4.58 2.63 7.07
CA ILE A 136 -5.62 1.63 6.80
C ILE A 136 -6.85 1.88 7.69
N GLN A 137 -6.62 2.03 8.99
CA GLN A 137 -7.68 2.29 9.96
C GLN A 137 -8.46 3.55 9.62
N ARG A 138 -7.78 4.66 9.35
CA ARG A 138 -8.42 5.94 8.96
C ARG A 138 -9.27 5.80 7.70
N THR A 139 -8.81 5.03 6.71
CA THR A 139 -9.58 4.78 5.49
C THR A 139 -10.83 3.96 5.79
N LEU A 140 -10.70 2.87 6.55
CA LEU A 140 -11.85 2.02 6.90
C LEU A 140 -12.89 2.77 7.74
N GLU A 141 -12.46 3.59 8.70
CA GLU A 141 -13.35 4.47 9.48
C GLU A 141 -14.14 5.43 8.58
N PHE A 142 -13.45 6.08 7.62
CA PHE A 142 -14.10 6.98 6.67
C PHE A 142 -15.17 6.28 5.81
N PHE A 143 -14.91 5.02 5.43
CA PHE A 143 -15.86 4.18 4.66
C PHE A 143 -16.76 3.32 5.56
N GLU A 144 -16.86 3.61 6.87
CA GLU A 144 -17.73 2.93 7.83
C GLU A 144 -17.57 1.40 7.80
N SER A 145 -16.34 0.93 7.82
CA SER A 145 -15.97 -0.50 7.73
C SER A 145 -14.89 -0.86 8.75
N ASP A 146 -14.89 -0.17 9.89
CA ASP A 146 -14.01 -0.41 11.02
C ASP A 146 -14.31 -1.74 11.75
N GLY A 147 -13.47 -2.08 12.71
CA GLY A 147 -13.64 -3.31 13.52
C GLY A 147 -12.91 -4.53 12.96
N ILE A 148 -12.28 -4.44 11.79
CA ILE A 148 -11.42 -5.49 11.22
C ILE A 148 -10.04 -5.38 11.85
N GLU A 149 -9.46 -6.52 12.21
CA GLU A 149 -8.09 -6.57 12.73
C GLU A 149 -7.07 -6.34 11.60
N ILE A 150 -6.14 -5.40 11.83
CA ILE A 150 -5.17 -4.94 10.84
C ILE A 150 -3.77 -5.33 11.27
N TYR A 151 -3.04 -5.95 10.35
CA TYR A 151 -1.61 -6.26 10.43
C TYR A 151 -0.92 -5.48 9.31
N GLY A 152 -0.28 -4.39 9.68
CA GLY A 152 0.29 -3.41 8.77
C GLY A 152 1.80 -3.53 8.61
N GLN A 153 2.40 -2.45 8.12
CA GLN A 153 3.83 -2.33 7.92
C GLN A 153 4.64 -2.63 9.20
N GLU A 154 4.10 -2.30 10.36
CA GLU A 154 4.75 -2.46 11.66
C GLU A 154 4.96 -3.94 11.98
N GLU A 155 3.90 -4.76 11.80
CA GLU A 155 3.98 -6.19 12.01
C GLU A 155 4.86 -6.88 10.95
N ILE A 156 4.76 -6.43 9.69
CA ILE A 156 5.59 -6.97 8.62
C ILE A 156 7.07 -6.70 8.87
N ARG A 157 7.45 -5.49 9.31
CA ARG A 157 8.83 -5.16 9.70
C ARG A 157 9.32 -6.03 10.86
N LYS A 158 8.44 -6.28 11.84
CA LYS A 158 8.77 -7.09 13.02
C LYS A 158 9.00 -8.56 12.68
N TYR A 159 8.22 -9.13 11.77
CA TYR A 159 8.23 -10.56 11.45
C TYR A 159 8.83 -10.88 10.06
N GLY A 160 9.38 -9.88 9.38
CA GLY A 160 10.14 -9.98 8.14
C GLY A 160 9.31 -10.06 6.86
N SER A 161 8.06 -10.54 6.90
CA SER A 161 7.20 -10.69 5.73
C SER A 161 5.74 -10.93 6.12
N LYS A 162 4.82 -10.84 5.15
CA LYS A 162 3.41 -11.24 5.31
C LYS A 162 3.28 -12.71 5.75
N LEU A 163 4.10 -13.60 5.17
CA LEU A 163 4.17 -15.01 5.61
C LEU A 163 4.67 -15.12 7.05
N GLY A 164 5.69 -14.34 7.44
CA GLY A 164 6.21 -14.30 8.81
C GLY A 164 5.13 -13.90 9.83
N VAL A 165 4.32 -12.89 9.52
CA VAL A 165 3.15 -12.52 10.33
C VAL A 165 2.17 -13.69 10.43
N SER A 166 1.82 -14.31 9.31
CA SER A 166 0.84 -15.41 9.27
C SER A 166 1.28 -16.63 10.08
N LYS A 167 2.57 -16.96 10.05
CA LYS A 167 3.17 -18.03 10.89
C LYS A 167 3.12 -17.66 12.37
N GLN A 168 3.51 -16.42 12.71
CA GLN A 168 3.50 -15.96 14.10
C GLN A 168 2.10 -15.95 14.73
N MET A 169 1.08 -15.65 13.92
CA MET A 169 -0.31 -15.64 14.37
C MET A 169 -0.99 -17.01 14.28
N ASN A 170 -0.25 -18.06 13.95
CA ASN A 170 -0.74 -19.44 13.80
C ASN A 170 -1.95 -19.53 12.85
N TRP A 171 -1.97 -18.73 11.78
CA TRP A 171 -3.08 -18.73 10.83
C TRP A 171 -3.01 -19.95 9.88
N LEU A 172 -1.82 -20.47 9.62
CA LEU A 172 -1.55 -21.55 8.68
C LEU A 172 -1.58 -22.96 9.32
N GLU A 173 -2.14 -23.08 10.53
CA GLU A 173 -2.29 -24.38 11.19
C GLU A 173 -3.35 -25.26 10.50
N ASN A 174 -3.16 -26.58 10.54
CA ASN A 174 -3.89 -27.60 9.76
C ASN A 174 -5.42 -27.62 9.95
N ASP A 175 -5.94 -26.99 10.98
CA ASP A 175 -7.40 -26.99 11.28
C ASP A 175 -8.11 -25.73 10.78
N LYS A 176 -7.42 -24.82 10.06
CA LYS A 176 -7.99 -23.57 9.55
C LYS A 176 -8.11 -23.61 8.04
N TYR A 177 -9.22 -23.14 7.54
CA TYR A 177 -9.38 -22.84 6.13
C TYR A 177 -9.03 -21.38 5.90
N VAL A 178 -7.87 -21.12 5.28
CA VAL A 178 -7.35 -19.76 5.05
C VAL A 178 -7.45 -19.43 3.56
N VAL A 179 -8.00 -18.28 3.25
CA VAL A 179 -7.95 -17.69 1.91
C VAL A 179 -7.16 -16.39 2.01
N TYR A 180 -6.12 -16.25 1.19
CA TYR A 180 -5.36 -15.00 1.08
C TYR A 180 -5.59 -14.38 -0.29
N ILE A 181 -5.94 -13.09 -0.33
CA ILE A 181 -6.21 -12.30 -1.54
C ILE A 181 -5.23 -11.13 -1.56
N ASP A 182 -4.40 -11.09 -2.60
CA ASP A 182 -3.39 -10.07 -2.84
C ASP A 182 -3.29 -9.83 -4.36
N ASP A 183 -2.93 -8.62 -4.79
CA ASP A 183 -2.74 -8.27 -6.21
C ASP A 183 -1.31 -8.54 -6.71
N MET A 184 -0.37 -8.90 -5.81
CA MET A 184 1.03 -9.16 -6.13
C MET A 184 1.38 -10.64 -5.98
N ASN A 185 1.78 -11.30 -7.07
CA ASN A 185 2.24 -12.70 -7.05
C ASN A 185 3.39 -12.93 -6.07
N SER A 186 4.33 -11.99 -5.97
CA SER A 186 5.45 -12.07 -5.02
C SER A 186 5.02 -12.15 -3.55
N HIS A 187 3.80 -11.73 -3.24
CA HIS A 187 3.21 -11.87 -1.91
C HIS A 187 2.47 -13.21 -1.73
N LEU A 188 1.99 -13.81 -2.81
CA LEU A 188 1.23 -15.07 -2.80
C LEU A 188 2.15 -16.30 -2.84
N GLU A 189 3.17 -16.29 -3.72
CA GLU A 189 4.12 -17.41 -3.90
C GLU A 189 4.68 -18.01 -2.58
N PRO A 190 5.04 -17.21 -1.55
CA PRO A 190 5.53 -17.79 -0.29
C PRO A 190 4.50 -18.60 0.50
N PHE A 191 3.19 -18.50 0.16
CA PHE A 191 2.10 -19.21 0.84
C PHE A 191 1.74 -20.54 0.15
N GLU A 192 2.24 -20.78 -1.07
CA GLU A 192 2.11 -22.05 -1.80
C GLU A 192 3.05 -23.13 -1.24
#